data_7997395f0f4d06e2070325a1d6d0be39
#
_entry.id   7997395f0f4d06e2070325a1d6d0be39
#
_cell.length_a   1.000
_cell.length_b   1.000
_cell.length_c   1.000
_cell.angle_alpha   90.00
_cell.angle_beta   90.00
_cell.angle_gamma   90.00
#
_symmetry.space_group_name_H-M   'P 1'
#
loop_
_entity.id
_entity.type
_entity.pdbx_description
1 polymer ?
#
loop_
_entity_poly.entity_id
_entity_poly.type
_entity_poly.pdbx_seq_one_letter_code
_entity_poly.pdbx_strand_id
1 'polypeptide(L)'
;MKNIVYYIAIATVLLFASCASELDTEPSGSQVSDEQLGELIKENADLVLAPMMQGAVNYMHTGNRRATTNDRGFMVWNLGMDLQGNDMVLTKLTNWFADEYMFESIRAQTNAYTADRWYCYYKIVYQSNQILDLIPDDATGKALVYKAQALTYRALAYYYLMCVYQDDYMHGGKDKAGVPLYLTVEGAKGRTPSTEVYSTITTDLQNAIALFEQEGYDPKSSTADIDQTVANMVLARVALTTGDYTTAANAAGAVISAGYSLMNEEQYTTSGFQSTSLPETIWGYTWAASTSLGNRSFASFMSITAVDNANNKGIYMAIDDQLYNQIADTDYRKKNFNATETTVGDFTYPAYSNVKFNTPTYEADEIYMRLSEAYLLKAEAEARGGNNSAAQQTLYDLVSKRDSGYAKSSNTGDALLKEIFLQSRIELWGEGHEFFTNKRFNVGVDRTASSNHTHKLVKAAGKEFTYQIPLSIELNSNPYINAADQNPL
;
A
#
# COMPACT_ATOMS: atom_id res chain seq x y z
N MET A 1 16.30 -29.81 -71.44
CA MET A 1 16.39 -28.63 -70.51
C MET A 1 15.09 -28.30 -69.80
N LYS A 2 13.90 -28.43 -70.38
CA LYS A 2 12.62 -28.12 -69.66
C LYS A 2 12.32 -29.05 -68.47
N ASN A 3 12.67 -30.30 -68.53
CA ASN A 3 12.35 -31.26 -67.42
C ASN A 3 13.31 -31.15 -66.25
N ILE A 4 14.50 -30.64 -66.36
CA ILE A 4 15.46 -30.42 -65.28
C ILE A 4 15.04 -29.21 -64.39
N VAL A 5 14.47 -28.18 -65.05
CA VAL A 5 13.95 -27.00 -64.29
C VAL A 5 12.75 -27.38 -63.43
N TYR A 6 11.89 -28.30 -63.85
CA TYR A 6 10.76 -28.79 -63.08
C TYR A 6 11.18 -29.62 -61.87
N TYR A 7 12.21 -30.44 -61.96
CA TYR A 7 12.70 -31.22 -60.82
C TYR A 7 13.45 -30.36 -59.80
N ILE A 8 14.14 -29.29 -60.28
CA ILE A 8 14.78 -28.33 -59.37
C ILE A 8 13.74 -27.49 -58.64
N ALA A 9 12.65 -27.05 -59.32
CA ALA A 9 11.58 -26.31 -58.70
C ALA A 9 10.80 -27.13 -57.63
N ILE A 10 10.57 -28.44 -57.90
CA ILE A 10 9.93 -29.34 -56.93
C ILE A 10 10.85 -29.66 -55.74
N ALA A 11 12.15 -29.83 -55.98
CA ALA A 11 13.13 -30.02 -54.90
C ALA A 11 13.29 -28.78 -54.01
N THR A 12 13.18 -27.57 -54.57
CA THR A 12 13.26 -26.31 -53.80
C THR A 12 12.01 -26.09 -52.94
N VAL A 13 10.80 -26.48 -53.42
CA VAL A 13 9.54 -26.38 -52.62
C VAL A 13 9.51 -27.42 -51.49
N LEU A 14 10.11 -28.60 -51.69
CA LEU A 14 10.21 -29.61 -50.64
C LEU A 14 11.24 -29.27 -49.54
N LEU A 15 12.22 -28.42 -49.84
CA LEU A 15 13.21 -27.92 -48.85
C LEU A 15 12.65 -26.81 -47.95
N PHE A 16 11.63 -26.08 -48.41
CA PHE A 16 10.96 -25.07 -47.55
C PHE A 16 9.80 -25.65 -46.70
N ALA A 17 9.28 -26.83 -47.04
CA ALA A 17 8.25 -27.49 -46.26
C ALA A 17 8.79 -28.27 -45.02
N SER A 18 10.13 -28.50 -44.98
CA SER A 18 10.76 -29.28 -43.92
C SER A 18 11.20 -28.43 -42.69
N CYS A 19 11.18 -27.10 -42.80
CA CYS A 19 11.66 -26.27 -41.69
C CYS A 19 10.56 -25.73 -40.77
N ALA A 20 9.28 -25.94 -41.11
CA ALA A 20 8.17 -25.43 -40.25
C ALA A 20 7.88 -26.36 -39.06
N SER A 21 8.15 -27.67 -39.19
CA SER A 21 7.90 -28.64 -38.11
C SER A 21 9.06 -28.83 -37.11
N GLU A 22 10.25 -28.29 -37.44
CA GLU A 22 11.38 -28.31 -36.48
C GLU A 22 11.48 -27.04 -35.63
N LEU A 23 10.62 -26.06 -35.86
CA LEU A 23 10.51 -24.84 -35.04
C LEU A 23 9.54 -25.01 -33.87
N ASP A 24 8.73 -26.06 -33.88
CA ASP A 24 7.85 -26.48 -32.78
C ASP A 24 8.51 -27.56 -31.90
N THR A 25 9.77 -27.39 -31.57
CA THR A 25 10.41 -28.29 -30.59
C THR A 25 10.04 -27.84 -29.18
N GLU A 26 9.33 -28.67 -28.46
CA GLU A 26 9.18 -28.50 -27.03
C GLU A 26 10.56 -28.42 -26.35
N PRO A 27 10.74 -27.57 -25.34
CA PRO A 27 11.99 -27.50 -24.59
C PRO A 27 12.37 -28.88 -24.06
N SER A 28 13.57 -29.36 -24.41
CA SER A 28 14.09 -30.63 -23.91
C SER A 28 15.10 -30.37 -22.77
N GLY A 29 15.06 -31.21 -21.74
CA GLY A 29 15.97 -31.12 -20.61
C GLY A 29 15.35 -30.41 -19.39
N SER A 30 16.02 -29.42 -18.82
CA SER A 30 15.56 -28.70 -17.62
C SER A 30 14.64 -27.49 -17.90
N GLN A 31 14.28 -27.25 -19.15
CA GLN A 31 13.34 -26.19 -19.53
C GLN A 31 11.93 -26.76 -19.64
N VAL A 32 10.96 -26.01 -19.15
CA VAL A 32 9.53 -26.34 -19.15
C VAL A 32 8.81 -25.36 -20.08
N SER A 33 7.92 -25.83 -20.95
CA SER A 33 7.11 -24.97 -21.80
C SER A 33 5.96 -24.31 -21.01
N ASP A 34 5.39 -23.24 -21.55
CA ASP A 34 4.23 -22.59 -20.93
C ASP A 34 3.01 -23.56 -20.87
N GLU A 35 2.84 -24.43 -21.87
CA GLU A 35 1.81 -25.48 -21.85
C GLU A 35 2.04 -26.49 -20.72
N GLN A 36 3.28 -26.96 -20.55
CA GLN A 36 3.63 -27.86 -19.45
C GLN A 36 3.46 -27.19 -18.08
N LEU A 37 3.79 -25.88 -17.97
CA LEU A 37 3.51 -25.10 -16.76
C LEU A 37 2.01 -24.97 -16.52
N GLY A 38 1.22 -24.71 -17.55
CA GLY A 38 -0.25 -24.64 -17.47
C GLY A 38 -0.86 -25.94 -16.97
N GLU A 39 -0.44 -27.10 -17.48
CA GLU A 39 -0.92 -28.40 -16.98
C GLU A 39 -0.47 -28.66 -15.53
N LEU A 40 0.76 -28.31 -15.18
CA LEU A 40 1.25 -28.42 -13.81
C LEU A 40 0.46 -27.51 -12.84
N ILE A 41 0.07 -26.31 -13.27
CA ILE A 41 -0.78 -25.40 -12.49
C ILE A 41 -2.15 -26.03 -12.24
N LYS A 42 -2.74 -26.71 -13.24
CA LYS A 42 -4.02 -27.41 -13.07
C LYS A 42 -3.92 -28.56 -12.08
N GLU A 43 -2.82 -29.32 -12.12
CA GLU A 43 -2.57 -30.44 -11.21
C GLU A 43 -2.22 -29.98 -9.79
N ASN A 44 -1.33 -29.00 -9.66
CA ASN A 44 -0.85 -28.48 -8.38
C ASN A 44 -0.38 -27.01 -8.51
N ALA A 45 -1.31 -26.09 -8.36
CA ALA A 45 -1.06 -24.65 -8.48
C ALA A 45 0.05 -24.16 -7.51
N ASP A 46 0.14 -24.73 -6.30
CA ASP A 46 1.13 -24.29 -5.31
C ASP A 46 2.57 -24.49 -5.78
N LEU A 47 2.83 -25.53 -6.55
CA LEU A 47 4.19 -25.85 -6.98
C LEU A 47 4.78 -24.75 -7.89
N VAL A 48 3.94 -24.11 -8.70
CA VAL A 48 4.34 -23.07 -9.65
C VAL A 48 4.04 -21.67 -9.10
N LEU A 49 2.81 -21.45 -8.63
CA LEU A 49 2.32 -20.09 -8.35
C LEU A 49 2.72 -19.58 -6.97
N ALA A 50 2.90 -20.45 -5.95
CA ALA A 50 3.30 -19.99 -4.63
C ALA A 50 4.70 -19.34 -4.61
N PRO A 51 5.75 -19.90 -5.23
CA PRO A 51 7.06 -19.24 -5.33
C PRO A 51 7.00 -17.91 -6.12
N MET A 52 6.16 -17.84 -7.15
CA MET A 52 5.99 -16.61 -7.94
C MET A 52 5.28 -15.52 -7.14
N MET A 53 4.22 -15.88 -6.40
CA MET A 53 3.54 -14.96 -5.49
C MET A 53 4.47 -14.44 -4.41
N GLN A 54 5.35 -15.30 -3.86
CA GLN A 54 6.37 -14.87 -2.91
C GLN A 54 7.31 -13.81 -3.48
N GLY A 55 7.54 -13.82 -4.80
CA GLY A 55 8.28 -12.77 -5.49
C GLY A 55 7.61 -11.40 -5.38
N ALA A 56 6.29 -11.33 -5.64
CA ALA A 56 5.52 -10.08 -5.48
C ALA A 56 5.51 -9.60 -4.02
N VAL A 57 5.27 -10.52 -3.09
CA VAL A 57 5.30 -10.29 -1.64
C VAL A 57 6.64 -9.72 -1.20
N ASN A 58 7.75 -10.27 -1.65
CA ASN A 58 9.09 -9.79 -1.28
C ASN A 58 9.36 -8.35 -1.72
N TYR A 59 8.90 -7.92 -2.89
CA TYR A 59 9.06 -6.53 -3.32
C TYR A 59 8.28 -5.56 -2.44
N MET A 60 7.18 -5.99 -1.86
CA MET A 60 6.43 -5.19 -0.91
C MET A 60 7.12 -5.13 0.46
N HIS A 61 7.48 -6.26 1.03
CA HIS A 61 7.99 -6.32 2.40
C HIS A 61 9.42 -5.80 2.55
N THR A 62 10.30 -6.08 1.58
CA THR A 62 11.72 -5.73 1.70
C THR A 62 12.14 -4.51 0.89
N GLY A 63 11.35 -4.10 -0.10
CA GLY A 63 11.69 -2.99 -0.99
C GLY A 63 12.99 -3.18 -1.75
N ASN A 64 13.26 -4.36 -2.23
CA ASN A 64 14.57 -4.84 -2.67
C ASN A 64 15.02 -4.28 -4.04
N ARG A 65 15.24 -2.96 -4.17
CA ARG A 65 15.81 -2.35 -5.38
C ARG A 65 17.35 -2.27 -5.33
N ARG A 66 17.93 -1.91 -4.21
CA ARG A 66 19.34 -1.51 -4.14
C ARG A 66 20.17 -2.33 -3.16
N ALA A 67 19.60 -3.26 -2.44
CA ALA A 67 20.27 -3.99 -1.36
C ALA A 67 21.09 -3.07 -0.39
N THR A 68 20.63 -1.84 -0.23
CA THR A 68 21.28 -0.79 0.57
C THR A 68 20.38 -0.38 1.74
N THR A 69 20.87 0.55 2.56
CA THR A 69 20.13 1.09 3.71
C THR A 69 18.78 1.74 3.41
N ASN A 70 18.45 1.94 2.14
CA ASN A 70 17.24 2.67 1.72
C ASN A 70 16.11 1.74 1.25
N ASP A 71 16.37 0.44 1.09
CA ASP A 71 15.36 -0.57 0.78
C ASP A 71 14.75 -1.04 2.10
N ARG A 72 13.62 -0.47 2.50
CA ARG A 72 13.09 -0.55 3.86
C ARG A 72 11.71 -1.19 3.94
N GLY A 73 11.13 -1.55 2.80
CA GLY A 73 9.80 -2.15 2.72
C GLY A 73 8.63 -1.17 2.90
N PHE A 74 7.45 -1.73 2.75
CA PHE A 74 6.19 -1.00 2.63
C PHE A 74 5.88 -0.10 3.84
N MET A 75 6.01 -0.63 5.06
CA MET A 75 5.69 0.15 6.26
C MET A 75 6.65 1.32 6.48
N VAL A 76 7.93 1.17 6.14
CA VAL A 76 8.89 2.27 6.26
C VAL A 76 8.71 3.31 5.17
N TRP A 77 8.27 2.91 3.95
CA TRP A 77 7.88 3.89 2.93
C TRP A 77 6.66 4.71 3.38
N ASN A 78 5.68 4.05 3.99
CA ASN A 78 4.48 4.71 4.50
C ASN A 78 4.80 5.60 5.72
N LEU A 79 5.75 5.20 6.58
CA LEU A 79 6.26 6.07 7.63
C LEU A 79 6.85 7.37 7.07
N GLY A 80 7.63 7.28 5.99
CA GLY A 80 8.13 8.46 5.27
C GLY A 80 7.01 9.33 4.68
N MET A 81 5.87 8.73 4.31
CA MET A 81 4.68 9.46 3.87
C MET A 81 3.98 10.16 5.05
N ASP A 82 3.81 9.51 6.20
CA ASP A 82 3.24 10.13 7.39
C ASP A 82 4.07 11.33 7.87
N LEU A 83 5.39 11.25 7.75
CA LEU A 83 6.29 12.37 8.04
C LEU A 83 6.12 13.59 7.12
N GLN A 84 5.39 13.47 6.02
CA GLN A 84 4.99 14.59 5.16
C GLN A 84 3.62 15.16 5.55
N GLY A 85 3.11 14.82 6.71
CA GLY A 85 1.87 15.34 7.27
C GLY A 85 2.08 16.37 8.40
N ASN A 86 1.00 16.59 9.14
CA ASN A 86 0.98 17.48 10.31
C ASN A 86 1.21 16.72 11.62
N ASP A 87 0.93 15.42 11.65
CA ASP A 87 0.65 14.68 12.88
C ASP A 87 1.87 13.98 13.45
N MET A 88 2.85 13.69 12.58
CA MET A 88 4.05 12.98 13.00
C MET A 88 5.25 13.93 13.06
N VAL A 89 5.92 13.93 14.19
CA VAL A 89 7.12 14.73 14.47
C VAL A 89 8.35 13.85 14.41
N LEU A 90 9.31 14.22 13.56
CA LEU A 90 10.68 13.74 13.62
C LEU A 90 11.42 14.54 14.68
N THR A 91 11.69 13.94 15.83
CA THR A 91 12.19 14.68 17.00
C THR A 91 13.63 15.15 16.87
N LYS A 92 14.38 14.61 15.91
CA LYS A 92 15.74 15.04 15.58
C LYS A 92 15.99 14.97 14.09
N LEU A 93 16.39 16.06 13.48
CA LEU A 93 16.79 16.11 12.08
C LEU A 93 18.14 15.39 11.92
N THR A 94 18.10 14.28 11.20
CA THR A 94 19.28 13.47 10.85
C THR A 94 19.19 13.14 9.35
N ASN A 95 20.15 12.36 8.82
CA ASN A 95 20.07 11.89 7.43
C ASN A 95 18.92 10.89 7.18
N TRP A 96 18.26 10.40 8.24
CA TRP A 96 17.12 9.51 8.14
C TRP A 96 15.83 10.31 8.12
N PHE A 97 15.03 10.17 7.06
CA PHE A 97 13.72 10.83 6.88
C PHE A 97 13.74 12.38 6.84
N ALA A 98 14.92 13.01 6.86
CA ALA A 98 14.97 14.48 6.84
C ALA A 98 14.34 15.06 5.57
N ASP A 99 14.61 14.46 4.41
CA ASP A 99 14.04 14.89 3.11
C ASP A 99 12.51 14.77 3.10
N GLU A 100 11.97 13.66 3.64
CA GLU A 100 10.53 13.45 3.77
C GLU A 100 9.92 14.52 4.68
N TYR A 101 10.49 14.66 5.87
CA TYR A 101 9.96 15.53 6.90
C TYR A 101 10.02 17.03 6.53
N MET A 102 11.09 17.46 5.87
CA MET A 102 11.27 18.86 5.44
C MET A 102 10.63 19.16 4.09
N PHE A 103 10.06 18.16 3.38
CA PHE A 103 9.60 18.31 1.99
C PHE A 103 10.71 18.79 1.04
N GLU A 104 11.96 18.46 1.33
CA GLU A 104 13.10 18.78 0.49
C GLU A 104 13.38 17.62 -0.46
N SER A 105 13.66 17.90 -1.69
CA SER A 105 14.06 16.96 -2.75
C SER A 105 13.32 15.63 -2.87
N ILE A 106 12.57 15.18 -1.86
CA ILE A 106 11.94 13.84 -1.81
C ILE A 106 11.03 13.57 -3.03
N ARG A 107 10.36 14.60 -3.55
CA ARG A 107 9.49 14.48 -4.71
C ARG A 107 10.23 14.64 -6.05
N ALA A 108 11.51 15.03 -6.01
CA ALA A 108 12.29 15.31 -7.21
C ALA A 108 12.59 14.01 -8.01
N GLN A 109 12.59 14.13 -9.34
CA GLN A 109 12.84 13.04 -10.28
C GLN A 109 14.19 12.32 -10.07
N THR A 110 15.17 12.98 -9.45
CA THR A 110 16.51 12.45 -9.16
C THR A 110 16.61 11.81 -7.78
N ASN A 111 15.60 11.96 -6.93
CA ASN A 111 15.63 11.42 -5.58
C ASN A 111 15.50 9.88 -5.60
N ALA A 112 16.33 9.24 -4.81
CA ALA A 112 16.39 7.79 -4.76
C ALA A 112 15.11 7.15 -4.21
N TYR A 113 14.48 7.75 -3.18
CA TYR A 113 13.24 7.25 -2.61
C TYR A 113 12.05 7.36 -3.56
N THR A 114 12.02 8.43 -4.38
CA THR A 114 11.06 8.57 -5.48
C THR A 114 11.21 7.41 -6.46
N ALA A 115 12.45 7.08 -6.84
CA ALA A 115 12.71 5.96 -7.75
C ALA A 115 12.42 4.59 -7.12
N ASP A 116 12.70 4.40 -5.83
CA ASP A 116 12.50 3.12 -5.15
C ASP A 116 11.02 2.73 -5.08
N ARG A 117 10.13 3.65 -4.70
CA ARG A 117 8.68 3.40 -4.67
C ARG A 117 8.14 3.05 -6.05
N TRP A 118 8.49 3.82 -7.08
CA TRP A 118 8.12 3.53 -8.46
C TRP A 118 8.56 2.13 -8.89
N TYR A 119 9.84 1.83 -8.69
CA TYR A 119 10.40 0.53 -9.06
C TYR A 119 9.71 -0.63 -8.35
N CYS A 120 9.52 -0.55 -7.04
CA CYS A 120 8.96 -1.65 -6.27
C CYS A 120 7.49 -1.91 -6.63
N TYR A 121 6.67 -0.87 -6.76
CA TYR A 121 5.28 -1.06 -7.19
C TYR A 121 5.18 -1.62 -8.61
N TYR A 122 6.01 -1.16 -9.56
CA TYR A 122 6.03 -1.76 -10.89
C TYR A 122 6.58 -3.19 -10.91
N LYS A 123 7.46 -3.57 -9.98
CA LYS A 123 7.86 -4.98 -9.83
C LYS A 123 6.72 -5.85 -9.32
N ILE A 124 5.88 -5.35 -8.43
CA ILE A 124 4.66 -6.05 -8.02
C ILE A 124 3.70 -6.21 -9.20
N VAL A 125 3.49 -5.16 -10.00
CA VAL A 125 2.70 -5.23 -11.25
C VAL A 125 3.25 -6.30 -12.20
N TYR A 126 4.56 -6.28 -12.45
CA TYR A 126 5.22 -7.23 -13.34
C TYR A 126 5.06 -8.68 -12.85
N GLN A 127 5.31 -8.95 -11.57
CA GLN A 127 5.12 -10.29 -10.98
C GLN A 127 3.65 -10.74 -11.06
N SER A 128 2.72 -9.83 -10.79
CA SER A 128 1.29 -10.13 -10.91
C SER A 128 0.91 -10.48 -12.35
N ASN A 129 1.41 -9.74 -13.34
CA ASN A 129 1.17 -10.04 -14.74
C ASN A 129 1.76 -11.40 -15.16
N GLN A 130 2.97 -11.74 -14.71
CA GLN A 130 3.55 -13.07 -14.96
C GLN A 130 2.66 -14.20 -14.42
N ILE A 131 2.10 -14.04 -13.23
CA ILE A 131 1.20 -15.04 -12.65
C ILE A 131 -0.10 -15.12 -13.47
N LEU A 132 -0.68 -13.97 -13.85
CA LEU A 132 -1.92 -13.91 -14.61
C LEU A 132 -1.78 -14.51 -16.01
N ASP A 133 -0.64 -14.30 -16.67
CA ASP A 133 -0.36 -14.81 -18.01
C ASP A 133 -0.17 -16.35 -18.03
N LEU A 134 0.26 -16.95 -16.91
CA LEU A 134 0.50 -18.40 -16.81
C LEU A 134 -0.74 -19.22 -16.43
N ILE A 135 -1.76 -18.60 -15.82
CA ILE A 135 -2.95 -19.32 -15.37
C ILE A 135 -3.86 -19.62 -16.56
N PRO A 136 -4.10 -20.91 -16.91
CA PRO A 136 -4.97 -21.26 -18.02
C PRO A 136 -6.41 -20.76 -17.84
N ASP A 137 -7.08 -20.50 -18.97
CA ASP A 137 -8.48 -20.03 -18.95
C ASP A 137 -9.46 -21.02 -18.32
N ASP A 138 -9.15 -22.33 -18.41
CA ASP A 138 -9.92 -23.43 -17.85
C ASP A 138 -9.44 -23.85 -16.44
N ALA A 139 -8.57 -23.06 -15.81
CA ALA A 139 -8.11 -23.31 -14.45
C ALA A 139 -9.26 -23.26 -13.43
N THR A 140 -9.14 -24.03 -12.35
CA THR A 140 -10.12 -24.12 -11.26
C THR A 140 -9.41 -24.16 -9.91
N GLY A 141 -10.18 -24.05 -8.83
CA GLY A 141 -9.67 -24.27 -7.48
C GLY A 141 -8.58 -23.27 -7.10
N LYS A 142 -7.49 -23.77 -6.54
CA LYS A 142 -6.43 -22.95 -5.97
C LYS A 142 -5.73 -22.03 -6.98
N ALA A 143 -5.69 -22.40 -8.26
CA ALA A 143 -5.18 -21.54 -9.32
C ALA A 143 -5.98 -20.25 -9.45
N LEU A 144 -7.32 -20.31 -9.29
CA LEU A 144 -8.19 -19.12 -9.29
C LEU A 144 -8.00 -18.28 -8.03
N VAL A 145 -7.67 -18.87 -6.89
CA VAL A 145 -7.27 -18.11 -5.69
C VAL A 145 -5.99 -17.31 -5.96
N TYR A 146 -4.96 -17.91 -6.57
CA TYR A 146 -3.76 -17.18 -6.97
C TYR A 146 -4.04 -16.09 -8.02
N LYS A 147 -4.98 -16.34 -8.94
CA LYS A 147 -5.44 -15.32 -9.90
C LYS A 147 -6.05 -14.11 -9.16
N ALA A 148 -6.91 -14.37 -8.19
CA ALA A 148 -7.52 -13.33 -7.36
C ALA A 148 -6.47 -12.55 -6.53
N GLN A 149 -5.50 -13.24 -5.96
CA GLN A 149 -4.39 -12.61 -5.23
C GLN A 149 -3.54 -11.73 -6.15
N ALA A 150 -3.16 -12.22 -7.35
CA ALA A 150 -2.38 -11.47 -8.32
C ALA A 150 -3.12 -10.22 -8.82
N LEU A 151 -4.43 -10.32 -9.09
CA LEU A 151 -5.28 -9.17 -9.44
C LEU A 151 -5.30 -8.14 -8.31
N THR A 152 -5.43 -8.58 -7.06
CA THR A 152 -5.44 -7.69 -5.89
C THR A 152 -4.08 -7.00 -5.69
N TYR A 153 -2.95 -7.72 -5.83
CA TYR A 153 -1.61 -7.12 -5.76
C TYR A 153 -1.39 -6.09 -6.87
N ARG A 154 -1.81 -6.39 -8.10
CA ARG A 154 -1.71 -5.47 -9.23
C ARG A 154 -2.52 -4.20 -8.99
N ALA A 155 -3.75 -4.35 -8.56
CA ALA A 155 -4.64 -3.25 -8.21
C ALA A 155 -4.07 -2.38 -7.07
N LEU A 156 -3.57 -3.00 -6.00
CA LEU A 156 -2.94 -2.31 -4.87
C LEU A 156 -1.70 -1.51 -5.32
N ALA A 157 -0.83 -2.12 -6.14
CA ALA A 157 0.36 -1.46 -6.64
C ALA A 157 0.01 -0.24 -7.51
N TYR A 158 -0.96 -0.37 -8.43
CA TYR A 158 -1.44 0.77 -9.21
C TYR A 158 -2.12 1.84 -8.37
N TYR A 159 -2.88 1.46 -7.35
CA TYR A 159 -3.47 2.42 -6.43
C TYR A 159 -2.39 3.29 -5.76
N TYR A 160 -1.33 2.70 -5.22
CA TYR A 160 -0.24 3.46 -4.61
C TYR A 160 0.56 4.28 -5.65
N LEU A 161 0.81 3.73 -6.85
CA LEU A 161 1.41 4.50 -7.95
C LEU A 161 0.59 5.75 -8.27
N MET A 162 -0.73 5.63 -8.37
CA MET A 162 -1.61 6.77 -8.62
C MET A 162 -1.62 7.75 -7.44
N CYS A 163 -1.71 7.26 -6.21
CA CYS A 163 -1.72 8.13 -5.03
C CYS A 163 -0.42 8.91 -4.84
N VAL A 164 0.74 8.36 -5.25
CA VAL A 164 2.04 9.01 -5.09
C VAL A 164 2.40 9.88 -6.28
N TYR A 165 2.18 9.40 -7.51
CA TYR A 165 2.70 10.03 -8.74
C TYR A 165 1.64 10.75 -9.57
N GLN A 166 0.41 10.90 -9.05
CA GLN A 166 -0.60 11.75 -9.65
C GLN A 166 -1.32 12.56 -8.57
N ASP A 167 -1.93 13.67 -8.95
CA ASP A 167 -2.80 14.46 -8.06
C ASP A 167 -3.99 13.62 -7.60
N ASP A 168 -4.58 14.02 -6.48
CA ASP A 168 -5.82 13.38 -6.03
C ASP A 168 -6.90 13.42 -7.13
N TYR A 169 -7.58 12.29 -7.31
CA TYR A 169 -8.53 12.11 -8.40
C TYR A 169 -9.65 13.15 -8.39
N MET A 170 -10.24 13.42 -7.22
CA MET A 170 -11.33 14.39 -7.06
C MET A 170 -10.85 15.84 -7.02
N HIS A 171 -9.55 16.07 -6.81
CA HIS A 171 -8.94 17.39 -6.70
C HIS A 171 -7.99 17.68 -7.87
N GLY A 172 -8.41 17.35 -9.09
CA GLY A 172 -7.74 17.70 -10.34
C GLY A 172 -6.93 16.59 -11.01
N GLY A 173 -6.84 15.39 -10.41
CA GLY A 173 -6.15 14.24 -11.00
C GLY A 173 -6.95 13.48 -12.05
N LYS A 174 -8.30 13.55 -12.00
CA LYS A 174 -9.20 12.81 -12.90
C LYS A 174 -8.92 13.02 -14.38
N ASP A 175 -8.71 14.26 -14.79
CA ASP A 175 -8.56 14.65 -16.19
C ASP A 175 -7.09 14.68 -16.64
N LYS A 176 -6.17 14.15 -15.83
CA LYS A 176 -4.73 14.08 -16.10
C LYS A 176 -4.30 12.69 -16.56
N ALA A 177 -3.13 12.64 -17.19
CA ALA A 177 -2.45 11.39 -17.44
C ALA A 177 -1.99 10.78 -16.11
N GLY A 178 -2.37 9.54 -15.85
CA GLY A 178 -1.95 8.76 -14.70
C GLY A 178 -0.54 8.22 -14.85
N VAL A 179 -0.35 6.96 -14.56
CA VAL A 179 0.92 6.24 -14.73
C VAL A 179 0.83 5.27 -15.94
N PRO A 180 1.94 4.76 -16.48
CA PRO A 180 1.90 3.69 -17.48
C PRO A 180 1.14 2.46 -16.98
N LEU A 181 0.19 1.95 -17.78
CA LEU A 181 -0.65 0.81 -17.43
C LEU A 181 -0.20 -0.43 -18.20
N TYR A 182 0.45 -1.36 -17.51
CA TYR A 182 0.89 -2.65 -18.04
C TYR A 182 -0.05 -3.76 -17.54
N LEU A 183 -0.69 -4.46 -18.47
CA LEU A 183 -1.58 -5.60 -18.21
C LEU A 183 -0.97 -6.94 -18.62
N THR A 184 0.18 -6.91 -19.25
CA THR A 184 1.01 -8.04 -19.65
C THR A 184 2.47 -7.75 -19.30
N VAL A 185 3.34 -8.74 -19.45
CA VAL A 185 4.79 -8.58 -19.18
C VAL A 185 5.54 -7.85 -20.29
N GLU A 186 4.90 -7.53 -21.42
CA GLU A 186 5.54 -7.02 -22.63
C GLU A 186 5.34 -5.52 -22.84
N GLY A 187 6.33 -4.93 -23.47
CA GLY A 187 6.32 -3.61 -24.07
C GLY A 187 6.56 -2.47 -23.07
N ALA A 188 6.87 -1.29 -23.62
CA ALA A 188 6.88 -0.02 -22.92
C ALA A 188 5.65 0.79 -23.34
N LYS A 189 5.08 1.59 -22.43
CA LYS A 189 3.89 2.41 -22.67
C LYS A 189 4.08 3.82 -22.13
N GLY A 190 3.42 4.77 -22.76
CA GLY A 190 3.27 6.12 -22.22
C GLY A 190 2.33 6.16 -21.02
N ARG A 191 2.13 7.34 -20.48
CA ARG A 191 1.17 7.57 -19.39
C ARG A 191 -0.25 7.31 -19.89
N THR A 192 -1.00 6.57 -19.10
CA THR A 192 -2.41 6.22 -19.37
C THR A 192 -3.33 7.24 -18.68
N PRO A 193 -4.49 7.61 -19.23
CA PRO A 193 -5.45 8.49 -18.54
C PRO A 193 -5.80 7.98 -17.14
N SER A 194 -5.86 8.88 -16.16
CA SER A 194 -6.17 8.52 -14.77
C SER A 194 -7.47 7.73 -14.64
N THR A 195 -8.49 8.08 -15.42
CA THR A 195 -9.78 7.38 -15.44
C THR A 195 -9.66 5.92 -15.87
N GLU A 196 -8.80 5.63 -16.84
CA GLU A 196 -8.56 4.27 -17.33
C GLU A 196 -7.77 3.45 -16.29
N VAL A 197 -6.75 4.05 -15.67
CA VAL A 197 -5.99 3.36 -14.61
C VAL A 197 -6.91 2.98 -13.44
N TYR A 198 -7.72 3.92 -12.94
CA TYR A 198 -8.65 3.63 -11.85
C TYR A 198 -9.78 2.66 -12.24
N SER A 199 -10.25 2.71 -13.49
CA SER A 199 -11.21 1.72 -14.01
C SER A 199 -10.61 0.31 -14.00
N THR A 200 -9.36 0.17 -14.42
CA THR A 200 -8.64 -1.12 -14.39
C THR A 200 -8.46 -1.62 -12.96
N ILE A 201 -8.00 -0.76 -12.05
CA ILE A 201 -7.86 -1.10 -10.61
C ILE A 201 -9.20 -1.63 -10.06
N THR A 202 -10.30 -0.94 -10.34
CA THR A 202 -11.63 -1.33 -9.87
C THR A 202 -12.06 -2.67 -10.46
N THR A 203 -11.84 -2.88 -11.76
CA THR A 203 -12.17 -4.14 -12.46
C THR A 203 -11.35 -5.31 -11.90
N ASP A 204 -10.06 -5.12 -11.68
CA ASP A 204 -9.20 -6.16 -11.08
C ASP A 204 -9.71 -6.57 -9.70
N LEU A 205 -10.08 -5.61 -8.86
CA LEU A 205 -10.61 -5.88 -7.51
C LEU A 205 -11.96 -6.57 -7.52
N GLN A 206 -12.88 -6.15 -8.41
CA GLN A 206 -14.18 -6.79 -8.55
C GLN A 206 -14.04 -8.24 -9.03
N ASN A 207 -13.16 -8.49 -10.00
CA ASN A 207 -12.85 -9.84 -10.47
C ASN A 207 -12.20 -10.69 -9.37
N ALA A 208 -11.26 -10.11 -8.61
CA ALA A 208 -10.64 -10.82 -7.50
C ALA A 208 -11.65 -11.24 -6.43
N ILE A 209 -12.53 -10.30 -6.02
CA ILE A 209 -13.59 -10.58 -5.04
C ILE A 209 -14.51 -11.69 -5.53
N ALA A 210 -14.92 -11.65 -6.80
CA ALA A 210 -15.79 -12.69 -7.38
C ALA A 210 -15.10 -14.06 -7.42
N LEU A 211 -13.79 -14.12 -7.71
CA LEU A 211 -13.03 -15.36 -7.72
C LEU A 211 -12.86 -15.94 -6.30
N PHE A 212 -12.54 -15.11 -5.30
CA PHE A 212 -12.47 -15.55 -3.90
C PHE A 212 -13.83 -16.11 -3.43
N GLU A 213 -14.93 -15.45 -3.80
CA GLU A 213 -16.28 -15.89 -3.47
C GLU A 213 -16.64 -17.21 -4.16
N GLN A 214 -16.33 -17.33 -5.47
CA GLN A 214 -16.53 -18.56 -6.23
C GLN A 214 -15.81 -19.74 -5.63
N GLU A 215 -14.56 -19.57 -5.20
CA GLU A 215 -13.73 -20.65 -4.64
C GLU A 215 -13.98 -20.87 -3.14
N GLY A 216 -14.83 -20.05 -2.51
CA GLY A 216 -15.12 -20.14 -1.08
C GLY A 216 -13.85 -19.96 -0.22
N TYR A 217 -12.90 -19.14 -0.68
CA TYR A 217 -11.66 -18.89 0.05
C TYR A 217 -11.93 -18.10 1.32
N ASP A 218 -11.68 -18.71 2.48
CA ASP A 218 -12.01 -18.13 3.79
C ASP A 218 -11.28 -16.80 4.00
N PRO A 219 -12.00 -15.69 4.24
CA PRO A 219 -11.40 -14.38 4.52
C PRO A 219 -10.49 -14.34 5.77
N LYS A 220 -10.48 -15.38 6.59
CA LYS A 220 -9.59 -15.49 7.75
C LYS A 220 -8.59 -16.63 7.66
N SER A 221 -8.34 -17.14 6.47
CA SER A 221 -7.45 -18.27 6.26
C SER A 221 -6.02 -18.00 6.72
N SER A 222 -5.54 -16.78 6.51
CA SER A 222 -4.21 -16.32 6.93
C SER A 222 -4.13 -14.79 6.90
N THR A 223 -3.61 -14.17 7.94
CA THR A 223 -3.33 -12.72 7.92
C THR A 223 -2.13 -12.34 7.06
N ALA A 224 -1.35 -13.30 6.59
CA ALA A 224 -0.23 -13.08 5.66
C ALA A 224 -0.66 -13.08 4.19
N ASP A 225 -1.79 -13.73 3.88
CA ASP A 225 -2.27 -13.89 2.51
C ASP A 225 -3.31 -12.83 2.15
N ILE A 226 -3.34 -12.45 0.88
CA ILE A 226 -4.45 -11.65 0.35
C ILE A 226 -5.67 -12.54 0.17
N ASP A 227 -6.79 -12.10 0.71
CA ASP A 227 -8.11 -12.73 0.62
C ASP A 227 -9.18 -11.73 0.15
N GLN A 228 -10.44 -12.16 0.16
CA GLN A 228 -11.59 -11.32 -0.19
C GLN A 228 -11.70 -10.07 0.69
N THR A 229 -11.32 -10.14 1.96
CA THR A 229 -11.40 -9.01 2.89
C THR A 229 -10.37 -7.94 2.53
N VAL A 230 -9.15 -8.36 2.20
CA VAL A 230 -8.10 -7.44 1.71
C VAL A 230 -8.51 -6.78 0.40
N ALA A 231 -9.05 -7.56 -0.56
CA ALA A 231 -9.55 -7.01 -1.84
C ALA A 231 -10.66 -5.98 -1.63
N ASN A 232 -11.62 -6.23 -0.72
CA ASN A 232 -12.66 -5.29 -0.35
C ASN A 232 -12.09 -4.03 0.33
N MET A 233 -11.07 -4.16 1.19
CA MET A 233 -10.42 -3.00 1.81
C MET A 233 -9.77 -2.09 0.76
N VAL A 234 -9.06 -2.68 -0.21
CA VAL A 234 -8.46 -1.92 -1.32
C VAL A 234 -9.55 -1.29 -2.17
N LEU A 235 -10.63 -2.01 -2.48
CA LEU A 235 -11.77 -1.48 -3.23
C LEU A 235 -12.42 -0.29 -2.51
N ALA A 236 -12.56 -0.34 -1.19
CA ALA A 236 -13.08 0.76 -0.39
C ALA A 236 -12.20 2.01 -0.51
N ARG A 237 -10.87 1.87 -0.42
CA ARG A 237 -9.91 2.96 -0.61
C ARG A 237 -10.01 3.57 -2.01
N VAL A 238 -10.05 2.74 -3.05
CA VAL A 238 -10.13 3.14 -4.46
C VAL A 238 -11.43 3.88 -4.76
N ALA A 239 -12.57 3.29 -4.39
CA ALA A 239 -13.89 3.84 -4.61
C ALA A 239 -14.07 5.19 -3.88
N LEU A 240 -13.55 5.30 -2.65
CA LEU A 240 -13.56 6.56 -1.91
C LEU A 240 -12.71 7.63 -2.61
N THR A 241 -11.54 7.26 -3.13
CA THR A 241 -10.66 8.16 -3.88
C THR A 241 -11.30 8.64 -5.18
N THR A 242 -12.06 7.80 -5.88
CA THR A 242 -12.71 8.13 -7.15
C THR A 242 -14.09 8.77 -7.01
N GLY A 243 -14.61 8.88 -5.77
CA GLY A 243 -15.91 9.48 -5.47
C GLY A 243 -17.09 8.53 -5.65
N ASP A 244 -16.85 7.23 -5.83
CA ASP A 244 -17.91 6.21 -5.78
C ASP A 244 -18.19 5.81 -4.31
N TYR A 245 -18.87 6.70 -3.62
CA TYR A 245 -19.14 6.56 -2.18
C TYR A 245 -20.03 5.37 -1.86
N THR A 246 -20.89 4.95 -2.79
CA THR A 246 -21.73 3.77 -2.61
C THR A 246 -20.90 2.50 -2.59
N THR A 247 -20.04 2.31 -3.57
CA THR A 247 -19.12 1.16 -3.62
C THR A 247 -18.16 1.19 -2.44
N ALA A 248 -17.63 2.36 -2.06
CA ALA A 248 -16.74 2.50 -0.91
C ALA A 248 -17.41 2.05 0.41
N ALA A 249 -18.63 2.52 0.67
CA ALA A 249 -19.37 2.16 1.88
C ALA A 249 -19.73 0.66 1.91
N ASN A 250 -20.10 0.08 0.78
CA ASN A 250 -20.44 -1.35 0.67
C ASN A 250 -19.21 -2.23 0.87
N ALA A 251 -18.08 -1.92 0.22
CA ALA A 251 -16.84 -2.67 0.35
C ALA A 251 -16.29 -2.61 1.79
N ALA A 252 -16.26 -1.42 2.40
CA ALA A 252 -15.87 -1.27 3.80
C ALA A 252 -16.85 -2.00 4.75
N GLY A 253 -18.15 -1.99 4.44
CA GLY A 253 -19.17 -2.76 5.17
C GLY A 253 -18.94 -4.26 5.10
N ALA A 254 -18.53 -4.80 3.94
CA ALA A 254 -18.15 -6.21 3.78
C ALA A 254 -16.95 -6.56 4.68
N VAL A 255 -15.93 -5.70 4.74
CA VAL A 255 -14.78 -5.86 5.66
C VAL A 255 -15.23 -5.89 7.12
N ILE A 256 -16.10 -4.96 7.55
CA ILE A 256 -16.61 -4.92 8.92
C ILE A 256 -17.36 -6.20 9.27
N SER A 257 -18.06 -6.79 8.30
CA SER A 257 -18.84 -8.02 8.48
C SER A 257 -18.02 -9.31 8.37
N ALA A 258 -16.74 -9.24 8.01
CA ALA A 258 -15.87 -10.41 7.80
C ALA A 258 -15.48 -11.15 9.11
N GLY A 259 -15.94 -10.65 10.27
CA GLY A 259 -15.82 -11.35 11.55
C GLY A 259 -14.53 -11.06 12.32
N TYR A 260 -13.81 -9.98 12.00
CA TYR A 260 -12.77 -9.39 12.84
C TYR A 260 -13.40 -8.63 14.02
N SER A 261 -12.61 -8.30 15.04
CA SER A 261 -13.10 -7.59 16.22
C SER A 261 -12.21 -6.43 16.59
N LEU A 262 -12.81 -5.31 17.01
CA LEU A 262 -12.05 -4.18 17.51
C LEU A 262 -11.30 -4.57 18.79
N MET A 263 -10.05 -4.15 18.90
CA MET A 263 -9.23 -4.32 20.10
C MET A 263 -9.87 -3.61 21.29
N ASN A 264 -9.81 -4.23 22.46
CA ASN A 264 -10.12 -3.58 23.72
C ASN A 264 -8.97 -2.63 24.15
N GLU A 265 -9.16 -1.89 25.24
CA GLU A 265 -8.18 -0.93 25.74
C GLU A 265 -6.82 -1.57 26.04
N GLU A 266 -6.79 -2.71 26.73
CA GLU A 266 -5.55 -3.43 27.05
C GLU A 266 -4.78 -3.82 25.78
N GLN A 267 -5.46 -4.48 24.84
CA GLN A 267 -4.86 -4.88 23.58
C GLN A 267 -4.33 -3.66 22.80
N TYR A 268 -5.09 -2.57 22.76
CA TYR A 268 -4.73 -1.37 22.01
C TYR A 268 -3.52 -0.63 22.60
N THR A 269 -3.42 -0.57 23.93
CA THR A 269 -2.40 0.24 24.63
C THR A 269 -1.16 -0.53 25.03
N THR A 270 -1.20 -1.88 25.06
CA THR A 270 -0.08 -2.70 25.55
C THR A 270 0.49 -3.66 24.51
N SER A 271 -0.20 -3.90 23.39
CA SER A 271 0.28 -4.87 22.36
C SER A 271 1.51 -4.39 21.62
N GLY A 272 1.77 -3.08 21.58
CA GLY A 272 2.81 -2.48 20.74
C GLY A 272 2.55 -2.63 19.24
N PHE A 273 1.36 -3.04 18.84
CA PHE A 273 1.00 -3.31 17.42
C PHE A 273 2.04 -4.22 16.72
N GLN A 274 2.58 -5.20 17.45
CA GLN A 274 3.73 -6.01 17.04
C GLN A 274 3.36 -7.44 16.63
N SER A 275 2.07 -7.78 16.50
CA SER A 275 1.62 -9.12 16.14
C SER A 275 0.45 -9.09 15.17
N THR A 276 0.57 -9.87 14.11
CA THR A 276 -0.53 -10.11 13.16
C THR A 276 -1.67 -10.94 13.75
N SER A 277 -1.51 -11.51 14.95
CA SER A 277 -2.57 -12.23 15.66
C SER A 277 -3.54 -11.31 16.42
N LEU A 278 -3.34 -9.99 16.40
CA LEU A 278 -4.27 -9.05 17.02
C LEU A 278 -5.65 -9.12 16.35
N PRO A 279 -6.75 -9.00 17.12
CA PRO A 279 -8.10 -9.27 16.61
C PRO A 279 -8.58 -8.31 15.51
N GLU A 280 -7.96 -7.16 15.37
CA GLU A 280 -8.23 -6.20 14.28
C GLU A 280 -7.43 -6.46 13.01
N THR A 281 -6.38 -7.29 13.05
CA THR A 281 -5.50 -7.48 11.90
C THR A 281 -6.22 -8.22 10.80
N ILE A 282 -6.30 -7.58 9.63
CA ILE A 282 -6.84 -8.15 8.40
C ILE A 282 -5.69 -8.69 7.56
N TRP A 283 -4.63 -7.91 7.40
CA TRP A 283 -3.49 -8.26 6.59
C TRP A 283 -2.21 -7.66 7.17
N GLY A 284 -1.14 -8.44 7.14
CA GLY A 284 0.15 -8.04 7.66
C GLY A 284 1.25 -9.01 7.27
N TYR A 285 2.43 -8.82 7.83
CA TYR A 285 3.59 -9.65 7.57
C TYR A 285 4.31 -10.01 8.86
N THR A 286 4.62 -11.29 9.00
CA THR A 286 5.37 -11.82 10.15
C THR A 286 6.85 -11.96 9.80
N TRP A 287 7.69 -11.23 10.52
CA TRP A 287 9.13 -11.32 10.36
C TRP A 287 9.72 -12.50 11.14
N ALA A 288 10.60 -13.25 10.49
CA ALA A 288 11.50 -14.16 11.17
C ALA A 288 12.84 -13.48 11.44
N ALA A 289 13.56 -13.90 12.49
CA ALA A 289 14.87 -13.36 12.81
C ALA A 289 15.86 -13.38 11.63
N SER A 290 15.78 -14.43 10.80
CA SER A 290 16.63 -14.60 9.61
C SER A 290 16.28 -13.67 8.44
N THR A 291 15.08 -13.09 8.43
CA THR A 291 14.57 -12.21 7.35
C THR A 291 14.38 -10.76 7.81
N SER A 292 14.54 -10.48 9.11
CA SER A 292 14.39 -9.15 9.69
C SER A 292 15.29 -8.12 9.01
N LEU A 293 14.74 -6.93 8.76
CA LEU A 293 15.49 -5.78 8.24
C LEU A 293 16.43 -5.14 9.28
N GLY A 294 16.44 -5.67 10.51
CA GLY A 294 17.28 -5.18 11.60
C GLY A 294 17.02 -3.70 11.91
N ASN A 295 18.09 -2.91 12.01
CA ASN A 295 17.99 -1.47 12.30
C ASN A 295 17.39 -0.62 11.15
N ARG A 296 16.80 -1.24 10.14
CA ARG A 296 16.06 -0.61 9.03
C ARG A 296 14.58 -0.98 9.04
N SER A 297 14.18 -1.82 9.98
CA SER A 297 12.77 -2.24 10.12
C SER A 297 11.90 -1.08 10.61
N PHE A 298 10.61 -1.18 10.37
CA PHE A 298 9.63 -0.26 10.93
C PHE A 298 9.75 -0.17 12.47
N ALA A 299 9.90 -1.31 13.13
CA ALA A 299 10.09 -1.39 14.57
C ALA A 299 11.31 -0.58 15.06
N SER A 300 12.41 -0.58 14.30
CA SER A 300 13.64 0.17 14.70
C SER A 300 13.44 1.68 14.69
N PHE A 301 12.51 2.19 13.87
CA PHE A 301 12.21 3.63 13.77
C PHE A 301 11.11 4.08 14.71
N MET A 302 10.20 3.18 15.08
CA MET A 302 9.01 3.52 15.86
C MET A 302 9.12 3.14 17.33
N SER A 303 9.79 2.04 17.69
CA SER A 303 9.86 1.58 19.07
C SER A 303 10.93 2.32 19.88
N ILE A 304 10.56 2.79 21.07
CA ILE A 304 11.51 3.36 22.04
C ILE A 304 12.17 2.31 22.94
N THR A 305 11.74 1.04 22.87
CA THR A 305 12.31 -0.07 23.67
C THR A 305 13.15 -1.04 22.88
N ALA A 306 13.15 -0.97 21.53
CA ALA A 306 13.96 -1.86 20.72
C ALA A 306 15.45 -1.65 20.96
N VAL A 307 16.15 -2.73 21.25
CA VAL A 307 17.61 -2.71 21.55
C VAL A 307 18.38 -2.34 20.29
N ASP A 308 19.35 -1.42 20.41
CA ASP A 308 20.25 -0.99 19.34
C ASP A 308 19.54 -0.52 18.04
N ASN A 309 18.34 0.04 18.20
CA ASN A 309 17.53 0.56 17.11
C ASN A 309 18.05 1.92 16.60
N ALA A 310 17.38 2.47 15.57
CA ALA A 310 17.68 3.81 15.06
C ALA A 310 17.47 4.91 16.11
N ASN A 311 16.61 4.67 17.12
CA ASN A 311 16.40 5.57 18.25
C ASN A 311 17.66 5.77 19.08
N ASN A 312 18.52 4.77 19.20
CA ASN A 312 19.82 4.92 19.85
C ASN A 312 20.69 5.99 19.18
N LYS A 313 20.35 6.36 17.94
CA LYS A 313 20.94 7.48 17.21
C LYS A 313 20.13 8.78 17.35
N GLY A 314 19.09 8.76 18.18
CA GLY A 314 18.20 9.90 18.42
C GLY A 314 17.19 10.12 17.29
N ILE A 315 16.81 9.05 16.57
CA ILE A 315 15.73 9.09 15.58
C ILE A 315 14.54 8.39 16.21
N TYR A 316 13.52 9.14 16.54
CA TYR A 316 12.26 8.60 17.06
C TYR A 316 11.10 9.53 16.69
N MET A 317 9.91 8.97 16.69
CA MET A 317 8.70 9.67 16.25
C MET A 317 7.86 10.06 17.48
N ALA A 318 7.29 11.25 17.39
CA ALA A 318 6.34 11.75 18.38
C ALA A 318 5.07 12.21 17.67
N ILE A 319 3.97 12.28 18.42
CA ILE A 319 2.76 12.95 17.92
C ILE A 319 2.92 14.46 18.02
N ASP A 320 2.34 15.19 17.07
CA ASP A 320 2.23 16.64 17.17
C ASP A 320 1.42 17.06 18.40
N ASP A 321 1.90 18.04 19.16
CA ASP A 321 1.23 18.54 20.38
C ASP A 321 -0.18 19.07 20.09
N GLN A 322 -0.40 19.65 18.89
CA GLN A 322 -1.72 20.15 18.49
C GLN A 322 -2.71 18.99 18.30
N LEU A 323 -2.29 17.84 17.74
CA LEU A 323 -3.14 16.67 17.65
C LEU A 323 -3.32 15.98 19.00
N TYR A 324 -2.24 15.82 19.77
CA TYR A 324 -2.31 15.23 21.12
C TYR A 324 -3.32 15.93 22.02
N ASN A 325 -3.35 17.26 22.00
CA ASN A 325 -4.27 18.08 22.79
C ASN A 325 -5.73 17.98 22.33
N GLN A 326 -6.01 17.46 21.14
CA GLN A 326 -7.37 17.17 20.65
C GLN A 326 -7.88 15.78 21.07
N ILE A 327 -7.01 14.91 21.61
CA ILE A 327 -7.42 13.62 22.14
C ILE A 327 -7.99 13.83 23.55
N ALA A 328 -9.25 13.45 23.75
CA ALA A 328 -9.90 13.58 25.05
C ALA A 328 -9.20 12.75 26.14
N ASP A 329 -9.27 13.17 27.40
CA ASP A 329 -8.65 12.43 28.51
C ASP A 329 -9.36 11.10 28.80
N THR A 330 -10.60 10.95 28.33
CA THR A 330 -11.40 9.71 28.40
C THR A 330 -11.07 8.73 27.28
N ASP A 331 -10.28 9.18 26.27
CA ASP A 331 -9.87 8.38 25.12
C ASP A 331 -8.56 7.67 25.42
N TYR A 332 -8.62 6.35 25.49
CA TYR A 332 -7.43 5.56 25.83
C TYR A 332 -6.33 5.60 24.75
N ARG A 333 -6.62 6.02 23.50
CA ARG A 333 -5.61 6.19 22.45
C ARG A 333 -4.55 7.24 22.83
N LYS A 334 -4.90 8.17 23.71
CA LYS A 334 -3.97 9.16 24.30
C LYS A 334 -2.81 8.50 25.05
N LYS A 335 -3.03 7.31 25.62
CA LYS A 335 -2.01 6.52 26.34
C LYS A 335 -0.90 5.97 25.45
N ASN A 336 -1.08 6.00 24.13
CA ASN A 336 -0.07 5.60 23.16
C ASN A 336 1.03 6.64 22.96
N PHE A 337 0.99 7.73 23.73
CA PHE A 337 1.97 8.81 23.68
C PHE A 337 2.34 9.24 25.11
N ASN A 338 3.64 9.44 25.36
CA ASN A 338 4.10 9.92 26.65
C ASN A 338 3.68 11.38 26.85
N ALA A 339 2.92 11.69 27.89
CA ALA A 339 2.51 13.08 28.17
C ALA A 339 3.69 13.99 28.54
N THR A 340 4.76 13.41 29.09
CA THR A 340 5.96 14.10 29.56
C THR A 340 7.20 13.40 29.03
N GLU A 341 8.34 14.04 29.20
CA GLU A 341 9.63 13.39 28.97
C GLU A 341 9.73 12.07 29.76
N THR A 342 10.29 11.04 29.13
CA THR A 342 10.45 9.71 29.73
C THR A 342 11.82 9.14 29.46
N THR A 343 12.36 8.35 30.40
CA THR A 343 13.67 7.67 30.23
C THR A 343 13.46 6.17 30.13
N VAL A 344 14.04 5.57 29.09
CA VAL A 344 14.05 4.12 28.84
C VAL A 344 15.51 3.69 28.69
N GLY A 345 16.02 2.89 29.61
CA GLY A 345 17.45 2.60 29.71
C GLY A 345 18.27 3.88 29.91
N ASP A 346 19.26 4.09 29.05
CA ASP A 346 20.14 5.28 29.09
C ASP A 346 19.66 6.44 28.19
N PHE A 347 18.46 6.32 27.61
CA PHE A 347 17.92 7.28 26.65
C PHE A 347 16.75 8.04 27.21
N THR A 348 16.76 9.36 27.01
CA THR A 348 15.65 10.25 27.36
C THR A 348 14.90 10.66 26.11
N TYR A 349 13.61 10.44 26.11
CA TYR A 349 12.69 10.73 25.02
C TYR A 349 11.79 11.92 25.42
N PRO A 350 11.60 12.91 24.52
CA PRO A 350 10.79 14.08 24.84
C PRO A 350 9.33 13.71 25.06
N ALA A 351 8.56 14.65 25.61
CA ALA A 351 7.11 14.57 25.67
C ALA A 351 6.53 14.27 24.28
N TYR A 352 5.41 13.61 24.25
CA TYR A 352 4.67 13.18 23.06
C TYR A 352 5.33 12.05 22.25
N SER A 353 6.47 11.50 22.68
CA SER A 353 7.07 10.31 22.06
C SER A 353 6.08 9.15 22.05
N ASN A 354 6.01 8.45 20.90
CA ASN A 354 5.08 7.35 20.73
C ASN A 354 5.51 6.12 21.52
N VAL A 355 4.52 5.43 22.10
CA VAL A 355 4.63 4.08 22.67
C VAL A 355 3.59 3.13 22.04
N LYS A 356 2.89 3.57 20.99
CA LYS A 356 1.95 2.76 20.23
C LYS A 356 2.65 1.54 19.61
N PHE A 357 3.80 1.78 18.96
CA PHE A 357 4.61 0.75 18.33
C PHE A 357 5.80 0.43 19.22
N ASN A 358 5.58 -0.42 20.20
CA ASN A 358 6.58 -0.67 21.23
C ASN A 358 6.96 -2.15 21.29
N THR A 359 8.16 -2.48 20.86
CA THR A 359 8.68 -3.84 20.82
C THR A 359 10.15 -3.86 21.25
N PRO A 360 10.61 -4.89 22.00
CA PRO A 360 12.00 -4.99 22.42
C PRO A 360 12.94 -5.47 21.30
N THR A 361 12.41 -5.92 20.16
CA THR A 361 13.19 -6.51 19.05
C THR A 361 12.88 -5.83 17.72
N TYR A 362 13.65 -6.18 16.68
CA TYR A 362 13.38 -5.74 15.30
C TYR A 362 12.39 -6.63 14.55
N GLU A 363 11.90 -7.68 15.19
CA GLU A 363 11.16 -8.79 14.58
C GLU A 363 9.65 -8.64 14.84
N ALA A 364 9.21 -7.43 15.13
CA ALA A 364 7.78 -7.14 15.24
C ALA A 364 7.10 -7.38 13.89
N ASP A 365 5.95 -8.04 13.92
CA ASP A 365 5.09 -8.13 12.75
C ASP A 365 4.68 -6.74 12.26
N GLU A 366 4.45 -6.62 10.98
CA GLU A 366 3.94 -5.40 10.36
C GLU A 366 2.45 -5.58 10.01
N ILE A 367 1.60 -4.69 10.51
CA ILE A 367 0.16 -4.69 10.24
C ILE A 367 -0.11 -3.69 9.12
N TYR A 368 -0.59 -4.18 7.97
CA TYR A 368 -0.86 -3.35 6.80
C TYR A 368 -2.29 -2.86 6.70
N MET A 369 -3.22 -3.67 7.20
CA MET A 369 -4.65 -3.37 7.22
C MET A 369 -5.30 -3.90 8.48
N ARG A 370 -6.14 -3.09 9.09
CA ARG A 370 -6.90 -3.47 10.28
C ARG A 370 -8.34 -2.94 10.25
N LEU A 371 -9.19 -3.56 11.04
CA LEU A 371 -10.63 -3.36 11.03
C LEU A 371 -11.08 -1.90 11.23
N SER A 372 -10.41 -1.16 12.11
CA SER A 372 -10.80 0.23 12.39
C SER A 372 -10.65 1.15 11.20
N GLU A 373 -9.75 0.88 10.27
CA GLU A 373 -9.68 1.60 9.01
C GLU A 373 -10.97 1.44 8.20
N ALA A 374 -11.55 0.23 8.15
CA ALA A 374 -12.80 0.00 7.44
C ALA A 374 -13.97 0.83 8.00
N TYR A 375 -14.04 0.99 9.33
CA TYR A 375 -15.04 1.88 9.95
C TYR A 375 -14.85 3.33 9.51
N LEU A 376 -13.62 3.82 9.45
CA LEU A 376 -13.33 5.21 9.05
C LEU A 376 -13.62 5.45 7.57
N LEU A 377 -13.22 4.52 6.68
CA LEU A 377 -13.54 4.59 5.24
C LEU A 377 -15.05 4.55 5.01
N LYS A 378 -15.78 3.69 5.74
CA LYS A 378 -17.23 3.60 5.64
C LYS A 378 -17.90 4.89 6.11
N ALA A 379 -17.51 5.41 7.28
CA ALA A 379 -18.07 6.66 7.80
C ALA A 379 -17.83 7.84 6.84
N GLU A 380 -16.62 7.95 6.29
CA GLU A 380 -16.30 8.99 5.30
C GLU A 380 -17.13 8.84 4.03
N ALA A 381 -17.25 7.62 3.49
CA ALA A 381 -18.04 7.34 2.30
C ALA A 381 -19.54 7.67 2.50
N GLU A 382 -20.10 7.27 3.64
CA GLU A 382 -21.49 7.58 3.99
C GLU A 382 -21.72 9.09 4.15
N ALA A 383 -20.80 9.81 4.81
CA ALA A 383 -20.89 11.26 4.98
C ALA A 383 -20.80 12.00 3.63
N ARG A 384 -19.83 11.64 2.78
CA ARG A 384 -19.66 12.22 1.45
C ARG A 384 -20.83 11.87 0.51
N GLY A 385 -21.44 10.69 0.68
CA GLY A 385 -22.62 10.24 -0.02
C GLY A 385 -23.93 10.89 0.49
N GLY A 386 -23.85 11.76 1.50
CA GLY A 386 -25.01 12.48 2.07
C GLY A 386 -25.78 11.71 3.14
N ASN A 387 -25.38 10.48 3.49
CA ASN A 387 -26.03 9.67 4.52
C ASN A 387 -25.44 9.97 5.92
N ASN A 388 -25.66 11.18 6.40
CA ASN A 388 -25.09 11.62 7.68
C ASN A 388 -25.47 10.72 8.85
N SER A 389 -26.70 10.20 8.90
CA SER A 389 -27.15 9.35 10.02
C SER A 389 -26.39 8.02 10.09
N ALA A 390 -26.12 7.39 8.94
CA ALA A 390 -25.31 6.18 8.88
C ALA A 390 -23.85 6.49 9.26
N ALA A 391 -23.27 7.56 8.70
CA ALA A 391 -21.91 7.98 9.03
C ALA A 391 -21.70 8.26 10.52
N GLN A 392 -22.66 8.94 11.18
CA GLN A 392 -22.66 9.17 12.62
C GLN A 392 -22.70 7.85 13.40
N GLN A 393 -23.47 6.87 12.94
CA GLN A 393 -23.54 5.56 13.60
C GLN A 393 -22.24 4.78 13.40
N THR A 394 -21.74 4.70 12.18
CA THR A 394 -20.48 4.01 11.85
C THR A 394 -19.31 4.59 12.66
N LEU A 395 -19.22 5.92 12.75
CA LEU A 395 -18.19 6.59 13.53
C LEU A 395 -18.34 6.29 15.03
N TYR A 396 -19.59 6.32 15.56
CA TYR A 396 -19.88 6.01 16.94
C TYR A 396 -19.50 4.56 17.31
N ASP A 397 -19.76 3.60 16.42
CA ASP A 397 -19.47 2.18 16.64
C ASP A 397 -17.96 1.94 16.84
N LEU A 398 -17.10 2.75 16.21
CA LEU A 398 -15.66 2.72 16.43
C LEU A 398 -15.25 3.56 17.65
N VAL A 399 -15.57 4.86 17.65
CA VAL A 399 -14.96 5.82 18.59
C VAL A 399 -15.46 5.57 20.03
N SER A 400 -16.69 5.13 20.24
CA SER A 400 -17.20 4.76 21.57
C SER A 400 -16.46 3.55 22.19
N LYS A 401 -15.73 2.76 21.39
CA LYS A 401 -14.84 1.70 21.90
C LYS A 401 -13.48 2.23 22.35
N ARG A 402 -13.10 3.41 21.90
CA ARG A 402 -11.82 4.07 22.16
C ARG A 402 -11.95 5.11 23.29
N ASP A 403 -13.01 5.86 23.26
CA ASP A 403 -13.30 6.99 24.17
C ASP A 403 -14.62 6.76 24.90
N SER A 404 -14.54 6.53 26.20
CA SER A 404 -15.70 6.30 27.06
C SER A 404 -16.58 7.54 27.21
N GLY A 405 -16.05 8.73 26.92
CA GLY A 405 -16.77 9.99 26.93
C GLY A 405 -17.40 10.38 25.59
N TYR A 406 -17.15 9.62 24.53
CA TYR A 406 -17.64 9.97 23.19
C TYR A 406 -19.16 9.78 23.06
N ALA A 407 -19.85 10.86 22.79
CA ALA A 407 -21.27 10.83 22.45
C ALA A 407 -21.46 10.72 20.93
N LYS A 408 -22.52 10.02 20.50
CA LYS A 408 -22.84 9.95 19.06
C LYS A 408 -22.98 11.35 18.48
N SER A 409 -22.26 11.61 17.41
CA SER A 409 -22.22 12.92 16.76
C SER A 409 -23.61 13.35 16.25
N SER A 410 -23.89 14.64 16.33
CA SER A 410 -25.01 15.30 15.66
C SER A 410 -24.55 16.16 14.48
N ASN A 411 -23.24 16.19 14.17
CA ASN A 411 -22.67 16.93 13.05
C ASN A 411 -23.16 16.36 11.72
N THR A 412 -23.26 17.21 10.69
CA THR A 412 -23.64 16.85 9.32
C THR A 412 -22.73 17.55 8.32
N GLY A 413 -22.67 17.05 7.08
CA GLY A 413 -21.88 17.64 6.01
C GLY A 413 -20.42 17.86 6.40
N ASP A 414 -19.88 19.06 6.14
CA ASP A 414 -18.46 19.37 6.38
C ASP A 414 -18.05 19.25 7.84
N ALA A 415 -18.96 19.53 8.79
CA ALA A 415 -18.67 19.38 10.21
C ALA A 415 -18.47 17.90 10.58
N LEU A 416 -19.27 16.99 10.03
CA LEU A 416 -19.11 15.54 10.22
C LEU A 416 -17.83 15.03 9.53
N LEU A 417 -17.55 15.51 8.33
CA LEU A 417 -16.30 15.14 7.64
C LEU A 417 -15.05 15.58 8.39
N LYS A 418 -15.05 16.77 9.01
CA LYS A 418 -13.96 17.22 9.89
C LYS A 418 -13.79 16.35 11.12
N GLU A 419 -14.88 15.90 11.70
CA GLU A 419 -14.85 14.97 12.83
C GLU A 419 -14.29 13.61 12.44
N ILE A 420 -14.74 13.04 11.31
CA ILE A 420 -14.22 11.79 10.76
C ILE A 420 -12.72 11.92 10.45
N PHE A 421 -12.31 13.04 9.85
CA PHE A 421 -10.90 13.33 9.58
C PHE A 421 -10.06 13.35 10.86
N LEU A 422 -10.53 14.03 11.91
CA LEU A 422 -9.84 14.04 13.20
C LEU A 422 -9.71 12.61 13.78
N GLN A 423 -10.79 11.85 13.77
CA GLN A 423 -10.78 10.48 14.29
C GLN A 423 -9.85 9.56 13.48
N SER A 424 -9.74 9.77 12.16
CA SER A 424 -8.79 9.05 11.30
C SER A 424 -7.34 9.36 11.67
N ARG A 425 -7.01 10.62 11.91
CA ARG A 425 -5.67 11.06 12.32
C ARG A 425 -5.25 10.47 13.66
N ILE A 426 -6.19 10.40 14.63
CA ILE A 426 -5.93 9.82 15.96
C ILE A 426 -5.80 8.29 15.86
N GLU A 427 -6.74 7.64 15.21
CA GLU A 427 -6.80 6.16 15.15
C GLU A 427 -5.64 5.57 14.37
N LEU A 428 -5.34 6.12 13.19
CA LEU A 428 -4.40 5.57 12.23
C LEU A 428 -3.01 6.23 12.30
N TRP A 429 -2.73 6.98 13.36
CA TRP A 429 -1.43 7.63 13.55
C TRP A 429 -0.27 6.64 13.43
N GLY A 430 0.70 6.93 12.58
CA GLY A 430 1.90 6.14 12.38
C GLY A 430 1.72 4.87 11.54
N GLU A 431 0.56 4.67 10.90
CA GLU A 431 0.25 3.49 10.10
C GLU A 431 0.32 3.75 8.58
N GLY A 432 0.83 4.91 8.18
CA GLY A 432 1.04 5.23 6.77
C GLY A 432 -0.19 5.79 6.05
N HIS A 433 -1.11 6.40 6.77
CA HIS A 433 -2.37 6.88 6.20
C HIS A 433 -2.44 8.39 6.02
N GLU A 434 -1.65 9.19 6.75
CA GLU A 434 -1.83 10.63 6.81
C GLU A 434 -1.67 11.30 5.44
N PHE A 435 -0.61 10.97 4.70
CA PHE A 435 -0.37 11.54 3.37
C PHE A 435 -1.55 11.35 2.41
N PHE A 436 -2.07 10.14 2.35
CA PHE A 436 -3.18 9.78 1.45
C PHE A 436 -4.50 10.41 1.90
N THR A 437 -4.74 10.45 3.21
CA THR A 437 -5.91 11.09 3.80
C THR A 437 -5.88 12.61 3.58
N ASN A 438 -4.74 13.26 3.79
CA ASN A 438 -4.58 14.70 3.52
C ASN A 438 -4.86 15.04 2.04
N LYS A 439 -4.36 14.22 1.09
CA LYS A 439 -4.69 14.37 -0.34
C LYS A 439 -6.19 14.29 -0.60
N ARG A 440 -6.85 13.25 -0.08
CA ARG A 440 -8.29 13.00 -0.29
C ARG A 440 -9.17 14.08 0.36
N PHE A 441 -8.77 14.60 1.51
CA PHE A 441 -9.45 15.73 2.17
C PHE A 441 -9.02 17.10 1.61
N ASN A 442 -8.08 17.11 0.69
CA ASN A 442 -7.47 18.34 0.13
C ASN A 442 -6.94 19.28 1.22
N VAL A 443 -6.25 18.71 2.19
CA VAL A 443 -5.63 19.42 3.31
C VAL A 443 -4.14 19.52 3.10
N GLY A 444 -3.59 20.69 3.30
CA GLY A 444 -2.15 20.95 3.28
C GLY A 444 -1.48 20.65 4.61
N VAL A 445 -0.21 21.03 4.72
CA VAL A 445 0.57 20.95 5.95
C VAL A 445 0.79 22.35 6.50
N ASP A 446 0.52 22.54 7.79
CA ASP A 446 0.87 23.73 8.54
C ASP A 446 1.33 23.35 9.96
N ARG A 447 2.64 23.41 10.17
CA ARG A 447 3.31 23.07 11.44
C ARG A 447 3.68 24.29 12.27
N THR A 448 3.19 25.48 11.89
CA THR A 448 3.62 26.74 12.54
C THR A 448 3.14 26.86 13.97
N ALA A 449 1.94 26.34 14.29
CA ALA A 449 1.35 26.35 15.61
C ALA A 449 1.91 25.28 16.57
N SER A 450 2.52 24.22 16.06
CA SER A 450 3.07 23.15 16.87
C SER A 450 4.24 23.64 17.74
N SER A 451 4.36 23.16 18.97
CA SER A 451 5.51 23.46 19.82
C SER A 451 6.67 22.47 19.64
N ASN A 452 6.39 21.25 19.17
CA ASN A 452 7.37 20.16 19.14
C ASN A 452 7.85 19.76 17.74
N HIS A 453 7.27 20.25 16.64
CA HIS A 453 7.87 20.07 15.32
C HIS A 453 9.25 20.72 15.23
N THR A 454 10.27 19.94 14.87
CA THR A 454 11.66 20.37 14.72
C THR A 454 11.89 21.21 13.46
N HIS A 455 10.99 21.12 12.47
CA HIS A 455 11.00 21.92 11.26
C HIS A 455 9.61 22.50 11.00
N LYS A 456 9.50 23.81 11.10
CA LYS A 456 8.26 24.55 10.83
C LYS A 456 8.14 24.79 9.33
N LEU A 457 7.01 24.43 8.76
CA LEU A 457 6.72 24.65 7.35
C LEU A 457 5.22 24.80 7.11
N VAL A 458 4.91 25.41 5.96
CA VAL A 458 3.56 25.46 5.38
C VAL A 458 3.64 24.94 3.95
N LYS A 459 2.81 23.99 3.61
CA LYS A 459 2.64 23.45 2.26
C LYS A 459 1.16 23.44 1.89
N ALA A 460 0.84 23.99 0.73
CA ALA A 460 -0.53 23.96 0.23
C ALA A 460 -0.94 22.52 -0.13
N ALA A 461 -2.24 22.22 -0.10
CA ALA A 461 -2.78 21.01 -0.70
C ALA A 461 -2.52 20.95 -2.22
N GLY A 462 -2.65 19.77 -2.81
CA GLY A 462 -2.51 19.59 -4.26
C GLY A 462 -1.09 19.15 -4.64
N LYS A 463 -0.44 19.89 -5.56
CA LYS A 463 0.84 19.46 -6.18
C LYS A 463 1.96 19.13 -5.19
N GLU A 464 1.96 19.70 -4.00
CA GLU A 464 2.96 19.42 -2.96
C GLU A 464 2.94 17.92 -2.53
N PHE A 465 1.82 17.24 -2.76
CA PHE A 465 1.63 15.83 -2.48
C PHE A 465 1.74 14.95 -3.75
N THR A 466 2.36 15.43 -4.83
CA THR A 466 2.53 14.69 -6.08
C THR A 466 4.01 14.55 -6.40
N TYR A 467 4.49 13.33 -6.52
CA TYR A 467 5.88 13.03 -6.82
C TYR A 467 6.16 13.13 -8.32
N GLN A 468 7.39 13.47 -8.67
CA GLN A 468 7.84 13.42 -10.05
C GLN A 468 8.07 11.98 -10.52
N ILE A 469 7.90 11.75 -11.82
CA ILE A 469 8.28 10.48 -12.45
C ILE A 469 9.81 10.36 -12.38
N PRO A 470 10.35 9.21 -11.94
CA PRO A 470 11.79 9.05 -11.72
C PRO A 470 12.60 9.17 -13.02
N LEU A 471 13.65 9.97 -12.99
CA LEU A 471 14.52 10.21 -14.15
C LEU A 471 15.27 8.96 -14.58
N SER A 472 15.90 8.27 -13.63
CA SER A 472 16.88 7.20 -13.93
C SER A 472 16.26 5.89 -14.38
N ILE A 473 15.04 5.60 -13.94
CA ILE A 473 14.39 4.31 -14.19
C ILE A 473 13.17 4.40 -15.09
N GLU A 474 12.71 5.60 -15.42
CA GLU A 474 11.55 5.80 -16.29
C GLU A 474 11.85 6.80 -17.41
N LEU A 475 12.07 8.08 -17.13
CA LEU A 475 12.24 9.10 -18.17
C LEU A 475 13.41 8.84 -19.13
N ASN A 476 14.50 8.24 -18.63
CA ASN A 476 15.67 7.92 -19.44
C ASN A 476 15.57 6.56 -20.15
N SER A 477 14.66 5.69 -19.76
CA SER A 477 14.58 4.30 -20.25
C SER A 477 13.30 3.98 -21.00
N ASN A 478 12.21 4.69 -20.72
CA ASN A 478 10.94 4.48 -21.39
C ASN A 478 10.83 5.41 -22.62
N PRO A 479 10.82 4.87 -23.86
CA PRO A 479 10.78 5.68 -25.07
C PRO A 479 9.47 6.44 -25.30
N TYR A 480 8.42 6.13 -24.53
CA TYR A 480 7.09 6.73 -24.65
C TYR A 480 6.81 7.80 -23.60
N ILE A 481 7.77 8.09 -22.71
CA ILE A 481 7.67 9.14 -21.69
C ILE A 481 8.87 10.07 -21.82
N ASN A 482 8.63 11.35 -21.84
CA ASN A 482 9.66 12.36 -21.98
C ASN A 482 9.49 13.50 -20.95
N ALA A 483 10.36 14.50 -21.01
CA ALA A 483 10.36 15.58 -20.03
C ALA A 483 9.04 16.40 -20.02
N ALA A 484 8.26 16.42 -21.12
CA ALA A 484 6.97 17.12 -21.15
C ALA A 484 5.86 16.37 -20.39
N ASP A 485 6.06 15.06 -20.15
CA ASP A 485 5.13 14.24 -19.40
C ASP A 485 5.36 14.29 -17.89
N GLN A 486 6.36 15.06 -17.45
CA GLN A 486 6.75 15.13 -16.04
C GLN A 486 5.72 15.87 -15.19
N ASN A 487 5.52 15.38 -13.97
CA ASN A 487 4.73 16.09 -12.97
C ASN A 487 5.47 17.36 -12.50
N PRO A 488 4.77 18.49 -12.29
CA PRO A 488 5.41 19.71 -11.77
C PRO A 488 5.86 19.52 -10.30
N LEU A 489 6.91 20.24 -9.93
CA LEU A 489 7.32 20.44 -8.53
C LEU A 489 6.61 21.63 -7.91
#